data_2ff0f359f81994f6f8575a2711b61856
#
_entry.id   2ff0f359f81994f6f8575a2711b61856
#
_cell.length_a   1.000
_cell.length_b   1.000
_cell.length_c   1.000
_cell.angle_alpha   90.00
_cell.angle_beta   90.00
_cell.angle_gamma   90.00
#
_symmetry.space_group_name_H-M   'P 1'
#
loop_
_entity.id
_entity.type
_entity.pdbx_description
1 polymer ?
#
loop_
_entity_poly.entity_id
_entity_poly.type
_entity_poly.pdbx_seq_one_letter_code
_entity_poly.pdbx_strand_id
1 'polypeptide(L)'
;MRWFGWTRKSDAHRIRHLEKRLDELQLHVQALKSRLDVPDAWTARFLEERATDAYQAVFRRREPLVSVCVATYHKPDLLIDRCLASLLEQTYKNLEIIVIGDCCTDETSERMAQIRDSRVRYENLPRRASYPEDRKHRWMVAGTPAMNRGLALAQGDFITHLDHDDRHAPDRVERLVEFIQKTRADLVYHPFHYQQQSGAWRVKQAEAFVVTQVTTSSVFYHHWLKRIRWDPFSYRLEESGDWGRFRRMRSLGAHIERLPEPLLWHYIEQTGS
;
A
#
# COMPACT_ATOMS: atom_id res chain seq x y z
N MET A 1 43.92 17.73 -42.18
CA MET A 1 43.18 16.86 -41.23
C MET A 1 42.86 17.60 -39.93
N ARG A 2 41.76 18.34 -39.85
CA ARG A 2 41.26 18.96 -38.60
C ARG A 2 39.77 19.31 -38.79
N TRP A 3 38.90 18.26 -38.84
CA TRP A 3 37.43 18.49 -38.95
C TRP A 3 36.57 17.60 -38.06
N PHE A 4 37.13 16.84 -37.11
CA PHE A 4 36.36 15.89 -36.30
C PHE A 4 36.16 16.28 -34.82
N GLY A 5 36.63 17.45 -34.37
CA GLY A 5 36.59 17.83 -32.93
C GLY A 5 35.40 18.71 -32.54
N TRP A 6 34.72 19.35 -33.48
CA TRP A 6 33.68 20.33 -33.15
C TRP A 6 32.27 19.74 -32.99
N THR A 7 31.95 18.68 -33.70
CA THR A 7 30.63 18.04 -33.62
C THR A 7 30.35 17.36 -32.30
N ARG A 8 31.31 16.64 -31.70
CA ARG A 8 31.14 15.90 -30.44
C ARG A 8 30.88 16.79 -29.23
N LYS A 9 31.52 17.97 -29.12
CA LYS A 9 31.29 18.89 -28.01
C LYS A 9 29.92 19.57 -28.08
N SER A 10 29.47 19.91 -29.28
CA SER A 10 28.15 20.47 -29.57
C SER A 10 27.05 19.46 -29.21
N ASP A 11 27.21 18.21 -29.59
CA ASP A 11 26.23 17.15 -29.33
C ASP A 11 26.13 16.82 -27.81
N ALA A 12 27.25 16.75 -27.11
CA ALA A 12 27.24 16.54 -25.65
C ALA A 12 26.58 17.70 -24.88
N HIS A 13 26.73 18.93 -25.37
CA HIS A 13 26.04 20.08 -24.77
C HIS A 13 24.53 20.03 -25.06
N ARG A 14 24.15 19.67 -26.27
CA ARG A 14 22.74 19.50 -26.67
C ARG A 14 22.05 18.36 -25.94
N ILE A 15 22.75 17.25 -25.72
CA ILE A 15 22.24 16.11 -24.93
C ILE A 15 21.97 16.56 -23.50
N ARG A 16 22.93 17.17 -22.81
CA ARG A 16 22.73 17.67 -21.43
C ARG A 16 21.58 18.68 -21.32
N HIS A 17 21.42 19.54 -22.32
CA HIS A 17 20.31 20.48 -22.35
C HIS A 17 18.95 19.78 -22.51
N LEU A 18 18.89 18.73 -23.35
CA LEU A 18 17.68 17.92 -23.52
C LEU A 18 17.36 17.10 -22.28
N GLU A 19 18.36 16.51 -21.62
CA GLU A 19 18.20 15.81 -20.34
C GLU A 19 17.62 16.74 -19.27
N LYS A 20 18.18 17.94 -19.10
CA LYS A 20 17.65 18.93 -18.15
C LYS A 20 16.19 19.32 -18.45
N ARG A 21 15.83 19.53 -19.74
CA ARG A 21 14.45 19.81 -20.13
C ARG A 21 13.52 18.64 -19.90
N LEU A 22 14.01 17.42 -20.08
CA LEU A 22 13.25 16.21 -19.77
C LEU A 22 12.93 16.12 -18.29
N ASP A 23 13.93 16.37 -17.42
CA ASP A 23 13.75 16.39 -15.96
C ASP A 23 12.74 17.47 -15.53
N GLU A 24 12.84 18.68 -16.10
CA GLU A 24 11.89 19.78 -15.85
C GLU A 24 10.47 19.41 -16.30
N LEU A 25 10.31 18.77 -17.45
CA LEU A 25 9.01 18.30 -17.94
C LEU A 25 8.46 17.18 -17.06
N GLN A 26 9.28 16.24 -16.60
CA GLN A 26 8.88 15.18 -15.70
C GLN A 26 8.36 15.75 -14.37
N LEU A 27 9.05 16.75 -13.81
CA LEU A 27 8.61 17.46 -12.61
C LEU A 27 7.27 18.17 -12.82
N HIS A 28 7.10 18.86 -13.96
CA HIS A 28 5.82 19.51 -14.30
C HIS A 28 4.68 18.52 -14.47
N VAL A 29 4.91 17.40 -15.17
CA VAL A 29 3.92 16.33 -15.32
C VAL A 29 3.55 15.73 -13.96
N GLN A 30 4.52 15.54 -13.08
CA GLN A 30 4.29 15.02 -11.74
C GLN A 30 3.47 16.00 -10.88
N ALA A 31 3.75 17.30 -10.99
CA ALA A 31 2.98 18.35 -10.32
C ALA A 31 1.53 18.44 -10.86
N LEU A 32 1.34 18.30 -12.18
CA LEU A 32 0.01 18.25 -12.79
C LEU A 32 -0.76 16.99 -12.36
N LYS A 33 -0.11 15.84 -12.35
CA LYS A 33 -0.71 14.57 -11.85
C LYS A 33 -1.21 14.72 -10.42
N SER A 34 -0.42 15.32 -9.52
CA SER A 34 -0.83 15.51 -8.13
C SER A 34 -2.07 16.41 -7.96
N ARG A 35 -2.27 17.36 -8.86
CA ARG A 35 -3.45 18.25 -8.89
C ARG A 35 -4.70 17.59 -9.47
N LEU A 36 -4.53 16.70 -10.45
CA LEU A 36 -5.65 16.00 -11.10
C LEU A 36 -6.22 14.85 -10.26
N ASP A 37 -5.39 14.22 -9.42
CA ASP A 37 -5.77 13.01 -8.70
C ASP A 37 -6.54 13.25 -7.41
N VAL A 38 -6.41 14.44 -6.82
CA VAL A 38 -7.16 14.85 -5.63
C VAL A 38 -7.70 16.28 -5.86
N PRO A 39 -8.97 16.41 -6.20
CA PRO A 39 -9.60 17.71 -6.37
C PRO A 39 -9.44 18.57 -5.11
N ASP A 40 -9.26 19.87 -5.25
CA ASP A 40 -9.12 20.82 -4.14
C ASP A 40 -10.28 20.71 -3.11
N ALA A 41 -11.47 20.39 -3.60
CA ALA A 41 -12.64 20.13 -2.74
C ALA A 41 -12.44 18.93 -1.79
N TRP A 42 -11.69 17.90 -2.20
CA TRP A 42 -11.38 16.77 -1.33
C TRP A 42 -10.35 17.14 -0.27
N THR A 43 -9.37 17.95 -0.63
CA THR A 43 -8.38 18.48 0.33
C THR A 43 -9.05 19.36 1.37
N ALA A 44 -9.90 20.31 0.96
CA ALA A 44 -10.66 21.15 1.86
C ALA A 44 -11.54 20.30 2.80
N ARG A 45 -12.29 19.36 2.25
CA ARG A 45 -13.12 18.44 3.03
C ARG A 45 -12.32 17.60 4.02
N PHE A 46 -11.15 17.10 3.62
CA PHE A 46 -10.28 16.33 4.52
C PHE A 46 -9.85 17.19 5.71
N LEU A 47 -9.38 18.42 5.46
CA LEU A 47 -8.91 19.32 6.51
C LEU A 47 -10.04 19.72 7.45
N GLU A 48 -11.25 19.98 6.94
CA GLU A 48 -12.44 20.26 7.74
C GLU A 48 -12.81 19.05 8.62
N GLU A 49 -12.96 17.87 8.04
CA GLU A 49 -13.33 16.68 8.79
C GLU A 49 -12.22 16.28 9.80
N ARG A 50 -10.95 16.45 9.44
CA ARG A 50 -9.80 16.20 10.33
C ARG A 50 -9.82 17.07 11.59
N ALA A 51 -10.34 18.29 11.50
CA ALA A 51 -10.46 19.21 12.62
C ALA A 51 -11.64 18.88 13.56
N THR A 52 -12.54 17.97 13.18
CA THR A 52 -13.72 17.63 13.98
C THR A 52 -13.39 16.76 15.19
N ASP A 53 -14.18 16.88 16.25
CA ASP A 53 -14.08 16.00 17.42
C ASP A 53 -14.32 14.53 17.06
N ALA A 54 -15.18 14.24 16.09
CA ALA A 54 -15.45 12.89 15.61
C ALA A 54 -14.20 12.22 15.03
N TYR A 55 -13.44 12.94 14.21
CA TYR A 55 -12.18 12.47 13.67
C TYR A 55 -11.14 12.26 14.78
N GLN A 56 -11.00 13.26 15.66
CA GLN A 56 -10.00 13.25 16.73
C GLN A 56 -10.32 12.25 17.84
N ALA A 57 -11.59 11.87 18.02
CA ALA A 57 -12.02 10.90 19.02
C ALA A 57 -11.40 9.50 18.80
N VAL A 58 -11.12 9.15 17.53
CA VAL A 58 -10.51 7.86 17.19
C VAL A 58 -9.15 7.67 17.88
N PHE A 59 -8.34 8.73 17.95
CA PHE A 59 -7.04 8.69 18.62
C PHE A 59 -7.11 8.58 20.16
N ARG A 60 -8.29 8.76 20.74
CA ARG A 60 -8.51 8.70 22.20
C ARG A 60 -9.21 7.42 22.66
N ARG A 61 -9.61 6.54 21.73
CA ARG A 61 -10.25 5.28 22.06
C ARG A 61 -9.23 4.34 22.75
N ARG A 62 -9.64 3.72 23.84
CA ARG A 62 -8.75 2.79 24.60
C ARG A 62 -8.29 1.64 23.73
N GLU A 63 -9.19 1.04 23.00
CA GLU A 63 -8.95 -0.12 22.12
C GLU A 63 -9.67 0.11 20.78
N PRO A 64 -9.11 0.94 19.86
CA PRO A 64 -9.74 1.19 18.59
C PRO A 64 -9.81 -0.10 17.75
N LEU A 65 -10.90 -0.29 17.00
CA LEU A 65 -10.99 -1.42 16.08
C LEU A 65 -10.00 -1.19 14.92
N VAL A 66 -9.24 -2.22 14.56
CA VAL A 66 -8.32 -2.19 13.42
C VAL A 66 -8.77 -3.17 12.36
N SER A 67 -8.99 -2.67 11.12
CA SER A 67 -9.24 -3.52 9.97
C SER A 67 -7.93 -3.88 9.29
N VAL A 68 -7.68 -5.17 9.10
CA VAL A 68 -6.60 -5.67 8.26
C VAL A 68 -7.20 -6.21 6.97
N CYS A 69 -6.90 -5.55 5.85
CA CYS A 69 -7.40 -5.95 4.53
C CYS A 69 -6.34 -6.78 3.80
N VAL A 70 -6.73 -7.95 3.33
CA VAL A 70 -5.90 -8.89 2.57
C VAL A 70 -6.58 -9.18 1.23
N ALA A 71 -5.90 -8.92 0.12
CA ALA A 71 -6.32 -9.40 -1.18
C ALA A 71 -5.54 -10.66 -1.53
N THR A 72 -6.21 -11.66 -2.11
CA THR A 72 -5.57 -12.90 -2.51
C THR A 72 -6.02 -13.34 -3.88
N TYR A 73 -5.13 -14.00 -4.60
CA TYR A 73 -5.44 -14.69 -5.84
C TYR A 73 -4.69 -16.01 -5.87
N HIS A 74 -5.42 -17.11 -5.67
CA HIS A 74 -4.83 -18.44 -5.54
C HIS A 74 -3.83 -18.53 -4.36
N LYS A 75 -2.95 -19.54 -4.30
CA LYS A 75 -1.90 -19.74 -3.28
C LYS A 75 -2.42 -19.81 -1.83
N PRO A 76 -3.38 -20.68 -1.55
CA PRO A 76 -4.00 -20.81 -0.23
C PRO A 76 -3.01 -21.11 0.90
N ASP A 77 -1.91 -21.82 0.62
CA ASP A 77 -0.86 -22.12 1.61
C ASP A 77 -0.20 -20.85 2.13
N LEU A 78 0.20 -19.94 1.23
CA LEU A 78 0.81 -18.67 1.64
C LEU A 78 -0.17 -17.81 2.40
N LEU A 79 -1.42 -17.76 1.94
CA LEU A 79 -2.48 -17.03 2.62
C LEU A 79 -2.71 -17.53 4.03
N ILE A 80 -2.83 -18.85 4.24
CA ILE A 80 -3.24 -19.43 5.52
C ILE A 80 -2.05 -19.59 6.45
N ASP A 81 -0.99 -20.26 5.99
CA ASP A 81 0.11 -20.69 6.85
C ASP A 81 1.12 -19.56 7.15
N ARG A 82 1.07 -18.47 6.41
CA ARG A 82 1.95 -17.31 6.61
C ARG A 82 1.19 -16.05 6.96
N CYS A 83 0.35 -15.56 6.03
CA CYS A 83 -0.35 -14.29 6.18
C CYS A 83 -1.34 -14.36 7.36
N LEU A 84 -2.37 -15.21 7.28
CA LEU A 84 -3.38 -15.33 8.32
C LEU A 84 -2.81 -15.80 9.66
N ALA A 85 -1.90 -16.77 9.66
CA ALA A 85 -1.24 -17.21 10.88
C ALA A 85 -0.63 -16.02 11.64
N SER A 86 0.10 -15.13 10.94
CA SER A 86 0.71 -13.94 11.55
C SER A 86 -0.31 -12.90 12.05
N LEU A 87 -1.49 -12.84 11.44
CA LEU A 87 -2.56 -11.95 11.87
C LEU A 87 -3.33 -12.50 13.07
N LEU A 88 -3.55 -13.80 13.13
CA LEU A 88 -4.20 -14.46 14.25
C LEU A 88 -3.36 -14.43 15.53
N GLU A 89 -2.03 -14.43 15.37
CA GLU A 89 -1.04 -14.34 16.46
C GLU A 89 -0.83 -12.92 17.00
N GLN A 90 -1.42 -11.86 16.39
CA GLN A 90 -1.23 -10.50 16.88
C GLN A 90 -1.56 -10.35 18.37
N THR A 91 -0.71 -9.63 19.11
CA THR A 91 -0.92 -9.29 20.52
C THR A 91 -2.16 -8.43 20.71
N TYR A 92 -2.40 -7.50 19.80
CA TYR A 92 -3.61 -6.68 19.75
C TYR A 92 -4.82 -7.49 19.31
N LYS A 93 -5.90 -7.50 20.10
CA LYS A 93 -7.04 -8.42 19.89
C LYS A 93 -8.24 -7.78 19.19
N ASN A 94 -8.43 -6.47 19.30
CA ASN A 94 -9.57 -5.79 18.67
C ASN A 94 -9.34 -5.57 17.17
N LEU A 95 -9.31 -6.68 16.43
CA LEU A 95 -9.07 -6.77 15.00
C LEU A 95 -10.27 -7.31 14.24
N GLU A 96 -10.49 -6.82 13.03
CA GLU A 96 -11.20 -7.54 11.98
C GLU A 96 -10.23 -7.82 10.82
N ILE A 97 -10.25 -9.02 10.30
CA ILE A 97 -9.38 -9.49 9.21
C ILE A 97 -10.28 -9.77 8.00
N ILE A 98 -10.15 -8.96 6.98
CA ILE A 98 -11.01 -8.99 5.78
C ILE A 98 -10.20 -9.54 4.62
N VAL A 99 -10.45 -10.78 4.26
CA VAL A 99 -9.77 -11.46 3.15
C VAL A 99 -10.68 -11.47 1.93
N ILE A 100 -10.21 -10.93 0.81
CA ILE A 100 -10.94 -10.89 -0.45
C ILE A 100 -10.19 -11.67 -1.53
N GLY A 101 -10.81 -12.74 -2.01
CA GLY A 101 -10.35 -13.48 -3.19
C GLY A 101 -10.66 -12.71 -4.47
N ASP A 102 -9.68 -12.56 -5.36
CA ASP A 102 -9.86 -11.95 -6.69
C ASP A 102 -10.36 -12.99 -7.71
N CYS A 103 -11.54 -13.58 -7.43
CA CYS A 103 -12.10 -14.69 -8.18
C CYS A 103 -11.18 -15.93 -8.14
N CYS A 104 -10.84 -16.40 -6.94
CA CYS A 104 -10.10 -17.63 -6.75
C CYS A 104 -10.94 -18.83 -7.22
N THR A 105 -10.34 -19.69 -8.04
CA THR A 105 -10.95 -20.90 -8.60
C THR A 105 -10.26 -22.18 -8.13
N ASP A 106 -9.25 -22.03 -7.29
CA ASP A 106 -8.56 -23.11 -6.58
C ASP A 106 -9.24 -23.40 -5.23
N GLU A 107 -8.62 -24.20 -4.39
CA GLU A 107 -9.11 -24.60 -3.05
C GLU A 107 -9.14 -23.45 -2.00
N THR A 108 -8.78 -22.22 -2.38
CA THR A 108 -8.73 -21.08 -1.45
C THR A 108 -10.04 -20.90 -0.68
N SER A 109 -11.18 -20.93 -1.38
CA SER A 109 -12.50 -20.72 -0.73
C SER A 109 -12.85 -21.83 0.24
N GLU A 110 -12.54 -23.08 -0.09
CA GLU A 110 -12.79 -24.25 0.73
C GLU A 110 -11.94 -24.24 2.00
N ARG A 111 -10.67 -23.90 1.86
CA ARG A 111 -9.74 -23.78 2.99
C ARG A 111 -10.08 -22.58 3.90
N MET A 112 -10.48 -21.46 3.33
CA MET A 112 -10.94 -20.30 4.10
C MET A 112 -12.24 -20.62 4.89
N ALA A 113 -13.12 -21.45 4.37
CA ALA A 113 -14.32 -21.91 5.08
C ALA A 113 -14.02 -22.76 6.33
N GLN A 114 -12.79 -23.28 6.46
CA GLN A 114 -12.34 -24.04 7.64
C GLN A 114 -11.83 -23.15 8.78
N ILE A 115 -11.52 -21.89 8.50
CA ILE A 115 -11.06 -20.92 9.52
C ILE A 115 -12.22 -20.60 10.47
N ARG A 116 -12.05 -20.81 11.78
CA ARG A 116 -13.10 -20.66 12.82
C ARG A 116 -12.93 -19.42 13.70
N ASP A 117 -11.97 -18.55 13.39
CA ASP A 117 -11.77 -17.33 14.15
C ASP A 117 -12.80 -16.26 13.73
N SER A 118 -13.56 -15.76 14.69
CA SER A 118 -14.65 -14.79 14.45
C SER A 118 -14.18 -13.44 13.94
N ARG A 119 -12.89 -13.15 14.07
CA ARG A 119 -12.29 -11.93 13.53
C ARG A 119 -12.08 -12.00 12.01
N VAL A 120 -12.11 -13.20 11.42
CA VAL A 120 -11.83 -13.44 10.00
C VAL A 120 -13.11 -13.46 9.19
N ARG A 121 -13.16 -12.62 8.18
CA ARG A 121 -14.20 -12.61 7.15
C ARG A 121 -13.57 -12.87 5.80
N TYR A 122 -14.13 -13.81 5.03
CA TYR A 122 -13.72 -14.10 3.66
C TYR A 122 -14.85 -13.82 2.68
N GLU A 123 -14.52 -13.23 1.54
CA GLU A 123 -15.40 -13.07 0.39
C GLU A 123 -14.60 -13.33 -0.88
N ASN A 124 -15.10 -14.19 -1.77
CA ASN A 124 -14.50 -14.38 -3.10
C ASN A 124 -15.30 -13.58 -4.13
N LEU A 125 -14.62 -12.75 -4.91
CA LEU A 125 -15.30 -11.98 -5.96
C LEU A 125 -15.87 -12.93 -7.02
N PRO A 126 -17.11 -12.68 -7.51
CA PRO A 126 -17.79 -13.60 -8.44
C PRO A 126 -17.16 -13.62 -9.84
N ARG A 127 -16.36 -12.60 -10.16
CA ARG A 127 -15.65 -12.49 -11.44
C ARG A 127 -14.34 -11.74 -11.25
N ARG A 128 -13.34 -12.15 -12.00
CA ARG A 128 -12.06 -11.44 -12.07
C ARG A 128 -12.20 -10.18 -12.94
N ALA A 129 -11.55 -9.12 -12.53
CA ALA A 129 -11.48 -7.91 -13.35
C ALA A 129 -10.62 -8.14 -14.61
N SER A 130 -10.86 -7.33 -15.63
CA SER A 130 -9.98 -7.27 -16.78
C SER A 130 -8.72 -6.51 -16.41
N TYR A 131 -7.60 -7.20 -16.38
CA TYR A 131 -6.27 -6.64 -16.15
C TYR A 131 -5.53 -6.39 -17.47
N PRO A 132 -4.55 -5.46 -17.51
CA PRO A 132 -3.70 -5.29 -18.69
C PRO A 132 -3.02 -6.59 -19.11
N GLU A 133 -2.83 -6.78 -20.42
CA GLU A 133 -2.09 -7.94 -20.97
C GLU A 133 -0.60 -7.85 -20.67
N ASP A 134 -0.04 -6.64 -20.72
CA ASP A 134 1.35 -6.39 -20.36
C ASP A 134 1.63 -6.79 -18.91
N ARG A 135 2.68 -7.59 -18.69
CA ARG A 135 3.01 -8.17 -17.38
C ARG A 135 3.33 -7.09 -16.33
N LYS A 136 4.07 -6.04 -16.71
CA LYS A 136 4.44 -4.94 -15.81
C LYS A 136 3.22 -4.15 -15.40
N HIS A 137 2.38 -3.76 -16.36
CA HIS A 137 1.15 -3.02 -16.10
C HIS A 137 0.15 -3.84 -15.28
N ARG A 138 0.05 -5.14 -15.57
CA ARG A 138 -0.77 -6.07 -14.75
C ARG A 138 -0.31 -6.10 -13.31
N TRP A 139 0.99 -6.26 -13.07
CA TRP A 139 1.57 -6.26 -11.74
C TRP A 139 1.25 -4.97 -10.97
N MET A 140 1.28 -3.81 -11.65
CA MET A 140 0.98 -2.52 -11.02
C MET A 140 -0.43 -2.42 -10.45
N VAL A 141 -1.41 -3.15 -11.00
CA VAL A 141 -2.83 -3.01 -10.63
C VAL A 141 -3.49 -4.32 -10.20
N ALA A 142 -2.75 -5.42 -10.14
CA ALA A 142 -3.27 -6.70 -9.70
C ALA A 142 -3.88 -6.59 -8.29
N GLY A 143 -5.02 -7.27 -8.08
CA GLY A 143 -5.71 -7.26 -6.79
C GLY A 143 -6.49 -5.96 -6.48
N THR A 144 -6.44 -4.92 -7.32
CA THR A 144 -7.14 -3.64 -7.07
C THR A 144 -8.63 -3.80 -6.74
N PRO A 145 -9.44 -4.62 -7.45
CA PRO A 145 -10.84 -4.81 -7.10
C PRO A 145 -11.01 -5.46 -5.73
N ALA A 146 -10.20 -6.47 -5.41
CA ALA A 146 -10.22 -7.14 -4.13
C ALA A 146 -9.82 -6.20 -2.99
N MET A 147 -8.75 -5.42 -3.17
CA MET A 147 -8.34 -4.36 -2.23
C MET A 147 -9.45 -3.34 -1.99
N ASN A 148 -10.11 -2.86 -3.04
CA ASN A 148 -11.21 -1.89 -2.94
C ASN A 148 -12.45 -2.51 -2.26
N ARG A 149 -12.70 -3.80 -2.47
CA ARG A 149 -13.78 -4.50 -1.77
C ARG A 149 -13.47 -4.64 -0.28
N GLY A 150 -12.24 -4.98 0.08
CA GLY A 150 -11.78 -5.00 1.47
C GLY A 150 -11.99 -3.66 2.17
N LEU A 151 -11.57 -2.55 1.53
CA LEU A 151 -11.81 -1.20 2.06
C LEU A 151 -13.29 -0.85 2.23
N ALA A 152 -14.14 -1.31 1.32
CA ALA A 152 -15.59 -1.05 1.42
C ALA A 152 -16.22 -1.78 2.61
N LEU A 153 -15.67 -2.93 3.01
CA LEU A 153 -16.14 -3.74 4.13
C LEU A 153 -15.53 -3.32 5.47
N ALA A 154 -14.38 -2.65 5.46
CA ALA A 154 -13.64 -2.24 6.63
C ALA A 154 -14.46 -1.29 7.53
N GLN A 155 -14.58 -1.64 8.81
CA GLN A 155 -15.31 -0.90 9.85
C GLN A 155 -14.38 -0.30 10.91
N GLY A 156 -13.11 -0.69 10.90
CA GLY A 156 -12.12 -0.27 11.87
C GLY A 156 -11.90 1.24 11.92
N ASP A 157 -11.48 1.71 13.06
CA ASP A 157 -11.02 3.08 13.32
C ASP A 157 -9.73 3.39 12.59
N PHE A 158 -8.88 2.36 12.50
CA PHE A 158 -7.65 2.35 11.71
C PHE A 158 -7.66 1.19 10.73
N ILE A 159 -6.90 1.36 9.64
CA ILE A 159 -6.82 0.37 8.57
C ILE A 159 -5.35 0.09 8.26
N THR A 160 -5.06 -1.17 8.01
CA THR A 160 -3.79 -1.63 7.47
C THR A 160 -4.03 -2.73 6.44
N HIS A 161 -2.98 -3.16 5.78
CA HIS A 161 -3.01 -4.20 4.77
C HIS A 161 -1.92 -5.23 5.04
N LEU A 162 -2.12 -6.43 4.51
CA LEU A 162 -1.06 -7.43 4.41
C LEU A 162 -1.22 -8.16 3.08
N ASP A 163 -0.15 -8.25 2.32
CA ASP A 163 -0.11 -9.06 1.11
C ASP A 163 -0.16 -10.54 1.50
N HIS A 164 -0.86 -11.36 0.72
CA HIS A 164 -1.18 -12.74 1.10
C HIS A 164 0.05 -13.66 1.25
N ASP A 165 1.22 -13.22 0.81
CA ASP A 165 2.50 -13.92 0.90
C ASP A 165 3.49 -13.31 1.90
N ASP A 166 3.08 -12.25 2.61
CA ASP A 166 3.86 -11.57 3.64
C ASP A 166 3.45 -11.99 5.07
N ARG A 167 4.19 -11.53 6.07
CA ARG A 167 3.81 -11.70 7.49
C ARG A 167 4.13 -10.46 8.32
N HIS A 168 3.25 -10.16 9.27
CA HIS A 168 3.46 -9.13 10.29
C HIS A 168 4.27 -9.65 11.49
N ALA A 169 4.98 -8.75 12.20
CA ALA A 169 5.48 -9.02 13.53
C ALA A 169 4.33 -9.23 14.51
N PRO A 170 4.47 -10.09 15.54
CA PRO A 170 3.37 -10.40 16.46
C PRO A 170 2.79 -9.20 17.20
N ASP A 171 3.58 -8.19 17.48
CA ASP A 171 3.21 -6.95 18.19
C ASP A 171 2.98 -5.75 17.27
N ARG A 172 2.98 -5.97 15.95
CA ARG A 172 2.91 -4.86 14.98
C ARG A 172 1.70 -3.95 15.18
N VAL A 173 0.53 -4.53 15.30
CA VAL A 173 -0.70 -3.72 15.40
C VAL A 173 -0.74 -2.93 16.69
N GLU A 174 -0.34 -3.53 17.79
CA GLU A 174 -0.24 -2.86 19.09
C GLU A 174 0.70 -1.66 19.04
N ARG A 175 1.92 -1.85 18.50
CA ARG A 175 2.91 -0.79 18.34
C ARG A 175 2.40 0.37 17.45
N LEU A 176 1.70 0.03 16.37
CA LEU A 176 1.16 1.04 15.45
C LEU A 176 -0.02 1.80 16.06
N VAL A 177 -0.88 1.13 16.84
CA VAL A 177 -1.98 1.79 17.57
C VAL A 177 -1.41 2.76 18.61
N GLU A 178 -0.46 2.34 19.43
CA GLU A 178 0.18 3.22 20.42
C GLU A 178 0.85 4.43 19.75
N PHE A 179 1.58 4.20 18.67
CA PHE A 179 2.32 5.25 17.97
C PHE A 179 1.40 6.25 17.28
N ILE A 180 0.37 5.80 16.56
CA ILE A 180 -0.57 6.69 15.86
C ILE A 180 -1.41 7.50 16.84
N GLN A 181 -1.80 6.93 17.97
CA GLN A 181 -2.50 7.63 19.03
C GLN A 181 -1.64 8.71 19.68
N LYS A 182 -0.36 8.41 19.93
CA LYS A 182 0.60 9.36 20.50
C LYS A 182 0.90 10.54 19.55
N THR A 183 1.12 10.25 18.27
CA THR A 183 1.50 11.26 17.28
C THR A 183 0.30 11.97 16.66
N ARG A 184 -0.88 11.37 16.73
CA ARG A 184 -2.10 11.80 16.01
C ARG A 184 -1.84 11.92 14.50
N ALA A 185 -1.00 11.05 13.98
CA ALA A 185 -0.75 10.97 12.55
C ALA A 185 -1.98 10.43 11.81
N ASP A 186 -2.22 10.90 10.61
CA ASP A 186 -3.28 10.37 9.75
C ASP A 186 -2.84 9.07 9.09
N LEU A 187 -1.51 8.93 8.87
CA LEU A 187 -0.87 7.74 8.33
C LEU A 187 0.49 7.51 9.00
N VAL A 188 0.77 6.26 9.36
CA VAL A 188 2.06 5.79 9.85
C VAL A 188 2.61 4.77 8.86
N TYR A 189 3.91 4.83 8.61
CA TYR A 189 4.64 3.83 7.85
C TYR A 189 5.88 3.38 8.63
N HIS A 190 6.43 2.23 8.27
CA HIS A 190 7.58 1.68 9.00
C HIS A 190 8.54 0.90 8.10
N PRO A 191 9.81 0.70 8.54
CA PRO A 191 10.77 -0.19 7.93
C PRO A 191 10.24 -1.63 7.82
N PHE A 192 10.85 -2.42 6.93
CA PHE A 192 10.48 -3.82 6.77
C PHE A 192 11.67 -4.69 6.37
N HIS A 193 11.62 -5.95 6.79
CA HIS A 193 12.50 -6.97 6.29
C HIS A 193 12.07 -7.37 4.89
N TYR A 194 12.99 -7.43 3.94
CA TYR A 194 12.71 -7.96 2.61
C TYR A 194 13.67 -9.08 2.28
N GLN A 195 13.13 -10.12 1.63
CA GLN A 195 13.92 -11.25 1.21
C GLN A 195 14.63 -10.93 -0.11
N GLN A 196 15.91 -11.29 -0.21
CA GLN A 196 16.68 -11.21 -1.46
C GLN A 196 16.54 -12.49 -2.28
N GLN A 197 16.91 -12.47 -3.56
CA GLN A 197 16.92 -13.66 -4.41
C GLN A 197 17.82 -14.79 -3.87
N SER A 198 18.84 -14.46 -3.10
CA SER A 198 19.69 -15.41 -2.37
C SER A 198 19.01 -16.09 -1.18
N GLY A 199 17.78 -15.69 -0.83
CA GLY A 199 17.09 -16.09 0.40
C GLY A 199 17.48 -15.28 1.64
N ALA A 200 18.53 -14.47 1.57
CA ALA A 200 18.96 -13.61 2.69
C ALA A 200 17.98 -12.48 2.97
N TRP A 201 17.85 -12.12 4.24
CA TRP A 201 17.01 -11.00 4.68
C TRP A 201 17.82 -9.72 4.80
N ARG A 202 17.24 -8.62 4.38
CA ARG A 202 17.74 -7.26 4.64
C ARG A 202 16.60 -6.38 5.14
N VAL A 203 16.96 -5.28 5.80
CA VAL A 203 16.00 -4.26 6.25
C VAL A 203 15.98 -3.11 5.25
N LYS A 204 14.80 -2.81 4.74
CA LYS A 204 14.51 -1.54 4.07
C LYS A 204 14.18 -0.53 5.15
N GLN A 205 15.03 0.47 5.32
CA GLN A 205 14.89 1.45 6.40
C GLN A 205 13.69 2.38 6.26
N ALA A 206 13.15 2.52 5.06
CA ALA A 206 12.00 3.42 4.81
C ALA A 206 12.22 4.82 5.40
N GLU A 207 13.33 5.46 5.07
CA GLU A 207 13.71 6.76 5.63
C GLU A 207 12.80 7.90 5.21
N ALA A 208 12.13 7.74 4.07
CA ALA A 208 11.18 8.71 3.55
C ALA A 208 9.92 8.03 3.02
N PHE A 209 8.80 8.74 3.05
CA PHE A 209 7.54 8.29 2.45
C PHE A 209 7.55 8.54 0.94
N VAL A 210 8.25 7.66 0.23
CA VAL A 210 8.43 7.72 -1.24
C VAL A 210 8.30 6.33 -1.86
N VAL A 211 8.10 6.30 -3.17
CA VAL A 211 8.08 5.05 -3.94
C VAL A 211 9.36 4.24 -3.66
N THR A 212 9.26 2.93 -3.67
CA THR A 212 10.33 1.97 -3.35
C THR A 212 10.78 1.88 -1.89
N GLN A 213 10.30 2.77 -1.01
CA GLN A 213 10.61 2.72 0.42
C GLN A 213 9.42 2.29 1.29
N VAL A 214 8.22 2.29 0.73
CA VAL A 214 7.00 1.82 1.39
C VAL A 214 6.30 0.76 0.55
N THR A 215 5.58 -0.14 1.19
CA THR A 215 4.75 -1.17 0.55
C THR A 215 3.32 -1.09 1.08
N THR A 216 2.39 -1.74 0.41
CA THR A 216 1.00 -1.91 0.88
C THR A 216 0.95 -2.38 2.34
N SER A 217 1.79 -3.37 2.68
CA SER A 217 1.83 -4.01 4.00
C SER A 217 2.54 -3.20 5.08
N SER A 218 3.27 -2.12 4.72
CA SER A 218 4.04 -1.30 5.67
C SER A 218 3.33 -0.04 6.15
N VAL A 219 2.05 0.16 5.82
CA VAL A 219 1.28 1.35 6.19
C VAL A 219 0.14 1.04 7.15
N PHE A 220 -0.19 2.05 7.96
CA PHE A 220 -1.29 2.01 8.93
C PHE A 220 -1.91 3.42 9.00
N TYR A 221 -3.24 3.55 8.88
CA TYR A 221 -3.82 4.87 8.70
C TYR A 221 -5.23 4.98 9.26
N HIS A 222 -5.65 6.23 9.54
CA HIS A 222 -6.98 6.59 9.99
C HIS A 222 -8.05 6.18 8.96
N HIS A 223 -9.17 5.64 9.40
CA HIS A 223 -10.23 5.11 8.53
C HIS A 223 -10.77 6.11 7.50
N TRP A 224 -10.69 7.39 7.75
CA TRP A 224 -11.13 8.41 6.79
C TRP A 224 -10.43 8.24 5.44
N LEU A 225 -9.14 7.87 5.46
CA LEU A 225 -8.31 7.71 4.26
C LEU A 225 -8.72 6.50 3.39
N LYS A 226 -9.62 5.63 3.85
CA LYS A 226 -10.18 4.56 3.00
C LYS A 226 -10.98 5.08 1.81
N ARG A 227 -11.39 6.36 1.84
CA ARG A 227 -12.06 7.04 0.72
C ARG A 227 -11.15 7.18 -0.49
N ILE A 228 -9.83 7.22 -0.27
CA ILE A 228 -8.83 7.17 -1.34
C ILE A 228 -8.64 5.71 -1.75
N ARG A 229 -9.35 5.30 -2.79
CA ARG A 229 -9.36 3.92 -3.29
C ARG A 229 -8.14 3.64 -4.18
N TRP A 230 -7.83 2.37 -4.39
CA TRP A 230 -6.90 1.96 -5.44
C TRP A 230 -7.49 2.30 -6.80
N ASP A 231 -6.63 2.82 -7.68
CA ASP A 231 -6.99 3.14 -9.06
C ASP A 231 -6.60 1.97 -9.98
N PRO A 232 -7.55 1.30 -10.63
CA PRO A 232 -7.26 0.19 -11.56
C PRO A 232 -6.54 0.65 -12.83
N PHE A 233 -6.41 1.97 -13.03
CA PHE A 233 -5.75 2.57 -14.19
C PHE A 233 -4.42 3.27 -13.84
N SER A 234 -3.91 3.11 -12.61
CA SER A 234 -2.64 3.74 -12.18
C SER A 234 -1.46 3.37 -13.09
N TYR A 235 -1.47 2.20 -13.72
CA TYR A 235 -0.47 1.77 -14.70
C TYR A 235 -0.33 2.74 -15.87
N ARG A 236 -1.39 3.48 -16.25
CA ARG A 236 -1.34 4.50 -17.30
C ARG A 236 -0.44 5.69 -16.92
N LEU A 237 -0.16 5.85 -15.66
CA LEU A 237 0.74 6.84 -15.10
C LEU A 237 2.12 6.25 -14.75
N GLU A 238 2.39 5.00 -15.17
CA GLU A 238 3.58 4.25 -14.78
C GLU A 238 3.77 4.18 -13.25
N GLU A 239 2.67 4.11 -12.51
CA GLU A 239 2.65 4.02 -11.05
C GLU A 239 2.02 2.70 -10.61
N SER A 240 2.63 2.04 -9.60
CA SER A 240 1.98 0.95 -8.90
C SER A 240 0.74 1.44 -8.15
N GLY A 241 -0.28 0.59 -8.01
CA GLY A 241 -1.56 0.95 -7.40
C GLY A 241 -1.43 1.44 -5.97
N ASP A 242 -0.51 0.87 -5.19
CA ASP A 242 -0.21 1.28 -3.83
C ASP A 242 0.43 2.68 -3.79
N TRP A 243 1.49 2.91 -4.59
CA TRP A 243 2.12 4.23 -4.62
C TRP A 243 1.18 5.31 -5.13
N GLY A 244 0.42 5.06 -6.20
CA GLY A 244 -0.59 6.01 -6.70
C GLY A 244 -1.62 6.38 -5.62
N ARG A 245 -2.00 5.42 -4.76
CA ARG A 245 -2.88 5.66 -3.62
C ARG A 245 -2.19 6.48 -2.52
N PHE A 246 -0.97 6.13 -2.12
CA PHE A 246 -0.22 6.82 -1.07
C PHE A 246 0.13 8.25 -1.46
N ARG A 247 0.50 8.47 -2.72
CA ARG A 247 0.74 9.81 -3.27
C ARG A 247 -0.50 10.70 -3.13
N ARG A 248 -1.68 10.18 -3.44
CA ARG A 248 -2.95 10.90 -3.28
C ARG A 248 -3.28 11.19 -1.81
N MET A 249 -3.00 10.26 -0.88
CA MET A 249 -3.13 10.51 0.55
C MET A 249 -2.19 11.64 1.02
N ARG A 250 -0.95 11.65 0.56
CA ARG A 250 0.00 12.73 0.83
C ARG A 250 -0.47 14.06 0.26
N SER A 251 -1.05 14.07 -0.95
CA SER A 251 -1.54 15.28 -1.61
C SER A 251 -2.73 15.93 -0.90
N LEU A 252 -3.49 15.18 -0.08
CA LEU A 252 -4.52 15.72 0.82
C LEU A 252 -3.95 16.55 1.96
N GLY A 253 -2.64 16.56 2.18
CA GLY A 253 -2.04 17.17 3.37
C GLY A 253 -2.14 16.29 4.62
N ALA A 254 -2.26 14.97 4.46
CA ALA A 254 -2.24 14.04 5.59
C ALA A 254 -0.95 14.15 6.40
N HIS A 255 -1.07 14.15 7.72
CA HIS A 255 0.05 14.09 8.64
C HIS A 255 0.62 12.67 8.64
N ILE A 256 1.83 12.52 8.11
CA ILE A 256 2.49 11.24 7.90
C ILE A 256 3.69 11.12 8.82
N GLU A 257 3.73 10.04 9.62
CA GLU A 257 4.80 9.78 10.57
C GLU A 257 5.48 8.42 10.29
N ARG A 258 6.73 8.32 10.67
CA ARG A 258 7.53 7.10 10.56
C ARG A 258 7.74 6.45 11.92
N LEU A 259 7.27 5.21 12.10
CA LEU A 259 7.67 4.36 13.21
C LEU A 259 9.00 3.68 12.84
N PRO A 260 10.10 3.85 13.62
CA PRO A 260 11.45 3.42 13.19
C PRO A 260 11.75 1.92 13.39
N GLU A 261 10.74 1.07 13.43
CA GLU A 261 10.86 -0.36 13.73
C GLU A 261 10.45 -1.23 12.54
N PRO A 262 11.23 -2.26 12.16
CA PRO A 262 10.86 -3.17 11.08
C PRO A 262 9.84 -4.20 11.58
N LEU A 263 8.57 -4.03 11.22
CA LEU A 263 7.44 -4.82 11.74
C LEU A 263 6.77 -5.70 10.67
N LEU A 264 7.42 -5.92 9.54
CA LEU A 264 6.92 -6.70 8.41
C LEU A 264 8.05 -7.53 7.82
N TRP A 265 7.74 -8.76 7.40
CA TRP A 265 8.58 -9.59 6.53
C TRP A 265 7.92 -9.66 5.16
N HIS A 266 8.56 -9.00 4.19
CA HIS A 266 8.17 -8.98 2.79
C HIS A 266 8.99 -10.02 2.02
N TYR A 267 8.32 -11.04 1.52
CA TYR A 267 8.93 -12.15 0.80
C TYR A 267 9.04 -11.83 -0.68
N ILE A 268 10.00 -12.47 -1.34
CA ILE A 268 10.07 -12.41 -2.80
C ILE A 268 8.85 -13.12 -3.37
N GLU A 269 8.17 -12.46 -4.32
CA GLU A 269 7.19 -13.13 -5.16
C GLU A 269 7.82 -14.37 -5.78
N GLN A 270 7.36 -15.53 -5.36
CA GLN A 270 7.65 -16.75 -6.10
C GLN A 270 6.89 -16.63 -7.43
N THR A 271 7.60 -16.21 -8.47
CA THR A 271 7.09 -16.28 -9.84
C THR A 271 6.74 -17.75 -10.08
N GLY A 272 5.46 -18.06 -9.89
CA GLY A 272 4.93 -19.38 -10.15
C GLY A 272 5.19 -19.72 -11.61
N SER A 273 5.78 -20.88 -11.78
CA SER A 273 5.86 -21.62 -13.04
C SER A 273 4.49 -21.72 -13.70
#